data_691d6c501d22242d9d97ad2c9c8d193b
#
_entry.id   691d6c501d22242d9d97ad2c9c8d193b
#
_cell.length_a   1.000
_cell.length_b   1.000
_cell.length_c   1.000
_cell.angle_alpha   90.00
_cell.angle_beta   90.00
_cell.angle_gamma   90.00
#
_symmetry.space_group_name_H-M   'P 1'
#
loop_
_entity.id
_entity.type
_entity.pdbx_description
1 polymer ?
#
loop_
_entity_poly.entity_id
_entity_poly.type
_entity_poly.pdbx_seq_one_letter_code
_entity_poly.pdbx_strand_id
1 'polypeptide(L)'
;LPHDSYLINLGHPEREALEKSRAAFLDEMQRCEALGLDRLNFHPGSHLQKISPERSLDLIAESINIALDKTRGVTAVIENTAGQGSNLGFAFEHLAYLIERVEDKSRVGVCIDTCHAFAAGYDLRTAEACDKTFAELERVVGFGYLKGMHLNDAMKILGSHVDRHTPLGEGMIGMECFRYIMQDARFDGIPLILETPDEQRWPEEI
;
A
#
# COMPACT_ATOMS: atom_id res chain seq x y z
N LEU A 1 -8.06 -4.52 8.55
CA LEU A 1 -6.93 -4.76 7.65
C LEU A 1 -5.65 -4.75 8.48
N PRO A 2 -5.13 -5.93 8.92
CA PRO A 2 -3.87 -5.98 9.65
C PRO A 2 -2.71 -5.57 8.75
N HIS A 3 -1.70 -4.95 9.33
CA HIS A 3 -0.49 -4.53 8.66
C HIS A 3 0.72 -5.31 9.20
N ASP A 4 1.66 -5.70 8.34
CA ASP A 4 2.88 -6.36 8.76
C ASP A 4 3.89 -5.38 9.40
N SER A 5 5.01 -5.92 9.89
CA SER A 5 6.06 -5.09 10.46
C SER A 5 6.81 -4.30 9.36
N TYR A 6 6.96 -2.98 9.55
CA TYR A 6 7.76 -2.11 8.67
C TYR A 6 9.24 -2.52 8.52
N LEU A 7 9.73 -3.47 9.33
CA LEU A 7 11.08 -4.03 9.22
C LEU A 7 11.20 -5.09 8.13
N ILE A 8 10.08 -5.58 7.61
CA ILE A 8 10.06 -6.57 6.53
C ILE A 8 10.40 -5.89 5.21
N ASN A 9 11.42 -6.39 4.51
CA ASN A 9 11.79 -5.93 3.18
C ASN A 9 11.87 -7.12 2.22
N LEU A 10 10.78 -7.35 1.48
CA LEU A 10 10.66 -8.49 0.55
C LEU A 10 11.52 -8.33 -0.72
N GLY A 11 12.06 -7.13 -0.96
CA GLY A 11 12.98 -6.81 -2.06
C GLY A 11 14.44 -6.68 -1.64
N HIS A 12 14.82 -7.17 -0.44
CA HIS A 12 16.16 -6.95 0.12
C HIS A 12 17.25 -7.54 -0.76
N PRO A 13 18.33 -6.79 -1.10
CA PRO A 13 19.38 -7.24 -2.01
C PRO A 13 20.27 -8.34 -1.43
N GLU A 14 20.41 -8.40 -0.11
CA GLU A 14 21.23 -9.38 0.58
C GLU A 14 20.42 -10.62 0.94
N ARG A 15 20.87 -11.79 0.51
CA ARG A 15 20.14 -13.06 0.62
C ARG A 15 19.75 -13.39 2.06
N GLU A 16 20.65 -13.23 3.03
CA GLU A 16 20.33 -13.58 4.42
C GLU A 16 19.22 -12.68 5.00
N ALA A 17 19.26 -11.38 4.71
CA ALA A 17 18.24 -10.45 5.15
C ALA A 17 16.91 -10.64 4.41
N LEU A 18 16.96 -11.01 3.12
CA LEU A 18 15.78 -11.38 2.34
C LEU A 18 15.08 -12.62 2.94
N GLU A 19 15.84 -13.67 3.26
CA GLU A 19 15.26 -14.89 3.85
C GLU A 19 14.66 -14.62 5.25
N LYS A 20 15.25 -13.73 6.05
CA LYS A 20 14.66 -13.27 7.32
C LYS A 20 13.32 -12.54 7.08
N SER A 21 13.28 -11.64 6.10
CA SER A 21 12.06 -10.93 5.73
C SER A 21 10.97 -11.87 5.19
N ARG A 22 11.34 -12.84 4.35
CA ARG A 22 10.44 -13.88 3.84
C ARG A 22 9.84 -14.74 4.96
N ALA A 23 10.69 -15.14 5.92
CA ALA A 23 10.23 -15.92 7.08
C ALA A 23 9.27 -15.11 7.96
N ALA A 24 9.57 -13.83 8.21
CA ALA A 24 8.71 -12.95 8.99
C ALA A 24 7.37 -12.70 8.27
N PHE A 25 7.39 -12.40 6.97
CA PHE A 25 6.17 -12.20 6.19
C PHE A 25 5.29 -13.46 6.16
N LEU A 26 5.90 -14.64 5.99
CA LEU A 26 5.18 -15.91 6.05
C LEU A 26 4.54 -16.13 7.43
N ASP A 27 5.24 -15.82 8.54
CA ASP A 27 4.69 -15.92 9.89
C ASP A 27 3.47 -15.00 10.06
N GLU A 28 3.52 -13.76 9.57
CA GLU A 28 2.39 -12.83 9.60
C GLU A 28 1.20 -13.34 8.76
N MET A 29 1.44 -13.87 7.57
CA MET A 29 0.40 -14.49 6.74
C MET A 29 -0.25 -15.71 7.45
N GLN A 30 0.55 -16.56 8.11
CA GLN A 30 0.05 -17.70 8.86
C GLN A 30 -0.72 -17.29 10.12
N ARG A 31 -0.33 -16.20 10.78
CA ARG A 31 -1.09 -15.60 11.88
C ARG A 31 -2.45 -15.10 11.42
N CYS A 32 -2.52 -14.42 10.28
CA CYS A 32 -3.78 -14.00 9.68
C CYS A 32 -4.67 -15.21 9.39
N GLU A 33 -4.14 -16.27 8.79
CA GLU A 33 -4.85 -17.52 8.52
C GLU A 33 -5.40 -18.14 9.82
N ALA A 34 -4.57 -18.26 10.86
CA ALA A 34 -4.96 -18.84 12.15
C ALA A 34 -6.03 -18.01 12.89
N LEU A 35 -6.05 -16.69 12.69
CA LEU A 35 -7.03 -15.77 13.26
C LEU A 35 -8.31 -15.65 12.42
N GLY A 36 -8.37 -16.30 11.24
CA GLY A 36 -9.50 -16.19 10.32
C GLY A 36 -9.59 -14.82 9.64
N LEU A 37 -8.47 -14.11 9.53
CA LEU A 37 -8.36 -12.84 8.78
C LEU A 37 -8.09 -13.16 7.30
N ASP A 38 -8.76 -12.42 6.41
CA ASP A 38 -8.72 -12.69 4.97
C ASP A 38 -7.67 -11.88 4.21
N ARG A 39 -6.95 -10.99 4.89
CA ARG A 39 -5.98 -10.04 4.27
C ARG A 39 -4.82 -9.75 5.20
N LEU A 40 -3.66 -9.46 4.59
CA LEU A 40 -2.50 -8.85 5.25
C LEU A 40 -2.00 -7.71 4.38
N ASN A 41 -2.00 -6.49 4.91
CA ASN A 41 -1.43 -5.30 4.28
C ASN A 41 0.07 -5.20 4.57
N PHE A 42 0.86 -4.74 3.60
CA PHE A 42 2.30 -4.61 3.78
C PHE A 42 2.94 -3.64 2.77
N HIS A 43 4.01 -3.00 3.18
CA HIS A 43 4.89 -2.26 2.27
C HIS A 43 5.76 -3.26 1.48
N PRO A 44 5.87 -3.12 0.14
CA PRO A 44 6.55 -4.13 -0.68
C PRO A 44 8.03 -4.28 -0.37
N GLY A 45 8.72 -3.18 -0.06
CA GLY A 45 10.14 -3.20 0.28
C GLY A 45 10.97 -2.16 -0.46
N SER A 46 12.28 -2.37 -0.46
CA SER A 46 13.27 -1.36 -0.87
C SER A 46 14.50 -2.02 -1.47
N HIS A 47 15.01 -1.43 -2.57
CA HIS A 47 16.23 -1.91 -3.26
C HIS A 47 17.53 -1.45 -2.58
N LEU A 48 17.45 -0.59 -1.53
CA LEU A 48 18.58 -0.07 -0.75
C LEU A 48 19.71 0.55 -1.59
N GLN A 49 19.43 0.94 -2.84
CA GLN A 49 20.39 1.43 -3.83
C GLN A 49 21.54 0.44 -4.13
N LYS A 50 21.35 -0.86 -3.83
CA LYS A 50 22.34 -1.93 -4.05
C LYS A 50 22.04 -2.79 -5.28
N ILE A 51 20.78 -2.83 -5.71
CA ILE A 51 20.32 -3.52 -6.93
C ILE A 51 19.37 -2.60 -7.70
N SER A 52 19.03 -2.97 -8.93
CA SER A 52 18.04 -2.18 -9.68
C SER A 52 16.62 -2.28 -9.08
N PRO A 53 15.78 -1.27 -9.27
CA PRO A 53 14.37 -1.33 -8.86
C PRO A 53 13.65 -2.56 -9.41
N GLU A 54 13.85 -2.89 -10.69
CA GLU A 54 13.21 -4.04 -11.36
C GLU A 54 13.63 -5.36 -10.69
N ARG A 55 14.95 -5.52 -10.38
CA ARG A 55 15.41 -6.72 -9.69
C ARG A 55 14.81 -6.85 -8.29
N SER A 56 14.64 -5.75 -7.59
CA SER A 56 14.00 -5.75 -6.27
C SER A 56 12.50 -6.08 -6.38
N LEU A 57 11.80 -5.56 -7.39
CA LEU A 57 10.40 -5.91 -7.66
C LEU A 57 10.25 -7.41 -7.98
N ASP A 58 11.18 -8.01 -8.72
CA ASP A 58 11.18 -9.46 -8.95
C ASP A 58 11.31 -10.26 -7.64
N LEU A 59 12.21 -9.83 -6.74
CA LEU A 59 12.39 -10.47 -5.43
C LEU A 59 11.13 -10.33 -4.55
N ILE A 60 10.45 -9.19 -4.62
CA ILE A 60 9.18 -8.96 -3.91
C ILE A 60 8.11 -9.92 -4.43
N ALA A 61 7.91 -10.01 -5.74
CA ALA A 61 6.93 -10.90 -6.34
C ALA A 61 7.21 -12.38 -6.00
N GLU A 62 8.49 -12.80 -6.08
CA GLU A 62 8.91 -14.14 -5.65
C GLU A 62 8.58 -14.41 -4.18
N SER A 63 8.83 -13.43 -3.30
CA SER A 63 8.55 -13.56 -1.86
C SER A 63 7.06 -13.68 -1.57
N ILE A 64 6.22 -12.93 -2.30
CA ILE A 64 4.76 -13.03 -2.20
C ILE A 64 4.31 -14.45 -2.64
N ASN A 65 4.77 -14.94 -3.78
CA ASN A 65 4.43 -16.28 -4.29
C ASN A 65 4.81 -17.37 -3.28
N ILE A 66 6.00 -17.31 -2.68
CA ILE A 66 6.45 -18.25 -1.65
C ILE A 66 5.50 -18.26 -0.44
N ALA A 67 4.99 -17.11 -0.01
CA ALA A 67 4.08 -17.02 1.12
C ALA A 67 2.67 -17.52 0.75
N LEU A 68 2.18 -17.17 -0.43
CA LEU A 68 0.88 -17.61 -0.92
C LEU A 68 0.82 -19.14 -1.12
N ASP A 69 1.90 -19.77 -1.56
CA ASP A 69 2.00 -21.23 -1.69
C ASP A 69 1.85 -21.96 -0.34
N LYS A 70 2.31 -21.34 0.73
CA LYS A 70 2.37 -21.91 2.08
C LYS A 70 1.19 -21.54 2.98
N THR A 71 0.26 -20.71 2.50
CA THR A 71 -0.91 -20.25 3.25
C THR A 71 -2.20 -20.44 2.45
N ARG A 72 -3.35 -20.30 3.10
CA ARG A 72 -4.67 -20.38 2.45
C ARG A 72 -5.57 -19.25 2.96
N GLY A 73 -6.47 -18.78 2.09
CA GLY A 73 -7.54 -17.85 2.48
C GLY A 73 -7.11 -16.41 2.81
N VAL A 74 -5.82 -16.10 2.83
CA VAL A 74 -5.30 -14.76 3.11
C VAL A 74 -4.81 -14.12 1.82
N THR A 75 -5.25 -12.91 1.55
CA THR A 75 -4.84 -12.08 0.41
C THR A 75 -3.64 -11.22 0.82
N ALA A 76 -2.57 -11.26 0.03
CA ALA A 76 -1.46 -10.33 0.15
C ALA A 76 -1.84 -8.97 -0.44
N VAL A 77 -1.97 -7.95 0.40
CA VAL A 77 -2.41 -6.61 0.01
C VAL A 77 -1.21 -5.67 0.00
N ILE A 78 -0.77 -5.29 -1.18
CA ILE A 78 0.43 -4.47 -1.40
C ILE A 78 0.04 -3.01 -1.22
N GLU A 79 0.63 -2.33 -0.26
CA GLU A 79 0.41 -0.89 -0.08
C GLU A 79 1.31 -0.06 -0.98
N ASN A 80 0.74 1.01 -1.57
CA ASN A 80 1.59 2.02 -2.20
C ASN A 80 2.40 2.76 -1.14
N THR A 81 3.59 3.22 -1.49
CA THR A 81 4.49 3.97 -0.60
C THR A 81 4.71 5.39 -1.10
N ALA A 82 5.23 6.25 -0.23
CA ALA A 82 5.63 7.61 -0.61
C ALA A 82 6.86 7.67 -1.54
N GLY A 83 7.58 6.56 -1.71
CA GLY A 83 8.84 6.54 -2.45
C GLY A 83 10.00 7.17 -1.66
N GLN A 84 9.92 7.18 -0.32
CA GLN A 84 10.98 7.70 0.52
C GLN A 84 12.24 6.85 0.40
N GLY A 85 13.38 7.49 0.16
CA GLY A 85 14.68 6.82 0.03
C GLY A 85 14.76 5.91 -1.19
N SER A 86 14.62 4.61 -1.01
CA SER A 86 14.66 3.59 -2.06
C SER A 86 13.47 2.63 -1.98
N ASN A 87 12.39 3.03 -1.30
CA ASN A 87 11.17 2.26 -1.20
C ASN A 87 10.48 2.14 -2.56
N LEU A 88 10.01 0.93 -2.85
CA LEU A 88 9.24 0.61 -4.05
C LEU A 88 7.73 0.60 -3.73
N GLY A 89 6.91 0.58 -4.79
CA GLY A 89 5.45 0.65 -4.64
C GLY A 89 4.89 2.07 -4.75
N PHE A 90 5.72 3.09 -4.89
CA PHE A 90 5.25 4.48 -4.99
C PHE A 90 4.59 4.81 -6.34
N ALA A 91 4.97 4.14 -7.40
CA ALA A 91 4.32 4.27 -8.71
C ALA A 91 3.27 3.15 -8.89
N PHE A 92 2.10 3.47 -9.47
CA PHE A 92 1.07 2.48 -9.77
C PHE A 92 1.58 1.36 -10.68
N GLU A 93 2.54 1.68 -11.57
CA GLU A 93 3.22 0.69 -12.41
C GLU A 93 4.00 -0.34 -11.59
N HIS A 94 4.54 0.02 -10.42
CA HIS A 94 5.18 -0.96 -9.51
C HIS A 94 4.14 -1.96 -8.97
N LEU A 95 2.95 -1.48 -8.58
CA LEU A 95 1.86 -2.32 -8.09
C LEU A 95 1.37 -3.26 -9.20
N ALA A 96 1.14 -2.72 -10.40
CA ALA A 96 0.75 -3.51 -11.57
C ALA A 96 1.81 -4.57 -11.92
N TYR A 97 3.09 -4.20 -11.88
CA TYR A 97 4.21 -5.11 -12.12
C TYR A 97 4.23 -6.29 -11.14
N LEU A 98 4.01 -6.00 -9.83
CA LEU A 98 3.94 -7.02 -8.81
C LEU A 98 2.74 -7.95 -9.01
N ILE A 99 1.55 -7.36 -9.24
CA ILE A 99 0.34 -8.14 -9.51
C ILE A 99 0.55 -9.06 -10.72
N GLU A 100 1.16 -8.56 -11.81
CA GLU A 100 1.40 -9.37 -13.02
C GLU A 100 2.25 -10.61 -12.72
N ARG A 101 3.20 -10.53 -11.78
CA ARG A 101 4.13 -11.62 -11.42
C ARG A 101 3.66 -12.52 -10.29
N VAL A 102 2.66 -12.13 -9.54
CA VAL A 102 2.03 -13.01 -8.55
C VAL A 102 1.24 -14.08 -9.30
N GLU A 103 1.43 -15.35 -8.96
CA GLU A 103 0.81 -16.49 -9.66
C GLU A 103 -0.68 -16.60 -9.34
N ASP A 104 -1.04 -16.56 -8.05
CA ASP A 104 -2.45 -16.58 -7.61
C ASP A 104 -3.06 -15.18 -7.59
N LYS A 105 -3.64 -14.78 -8.74
CA LYS A 105 -4.31 -13.49 -8.91
C LYS A 105 -5.51 -13.28 -7.99
N SER A 106 -6.09 -14.34 -7.48
CA SER A 106 -7.25 -14.25 -6.57
C SER A 106 -6.86 -13.85 -5.15
N ARG A 107 -5.57 -13.98 -4.82
CA ARG A 107 -5.03 -13.72 -3.48
C ARG A 107 -3.98 -12.61 -3.45
N VAL A 108 -4.03 -11.69 -4.40
CA VAL A 108 -3.25 -10.47 -4.41
C VAL A 108 -4.16 -9.27 -4.57
N GLY A 109 -3.83 -8.16 -3.94
CA GLY A 109 -4.53 -6.90 -4.06
C GLY A 109 -3.65 -5.74 -3.67
N VAL A 110 -4.24 -4.54 -3.66
CA VAL A 110 -3.55 -3.31 -3.28
C VAL A 110 -4.31 -2.56 -2.20
N CYS A 111 -3.59 -1.86 -1.36
CA CYS A 111 -4.07 -0.81 -0.48
C CYS A 111 -3.54 0.53 -0.99
N ILE A 112 -4.39 1.55 -1.03
CA ILE A 112 -3.97 2.90 -1.41
C ILE A 112 -4.01 3.79 -0.16
N ASP A 113 -2.82 4.20 0.28
CA ASP A 113 -2.65 5.28 1.25
C ASP A 113 -2.66 6.62 0.53
N THR A 114 -3.53 7.53 0.97
CA THR A 114 -3.72 8.85 0.34
C THR A 114 -2.52 9.77 0.57
N CYS A 115 -1.88 9.73 1.75
CA CYS A 115 -0.66 10.48 2.05
C CYS A 115 0.50 9.98 1.17
N HIS A 116 0.68 8.67 1.07
CA HIS A 116 1.72 8.07 0.24
C HIS A 116 1.52 8.40 -1.25
N ALA A 117 0.30 8.27 -1.77
CA ALA A 117 -0.01 8.63 -3.15
C ALA A 117 0.31 10.11 -3.43
N PHE A 118 -0.10 11.01 -2.54
CA PHE A 118 0.17 12.43 -2.65
C PHE A 118 1.68 12.73 -2.59
N ALA A 119 2.38 12.13 -1.65
CA ALA A 119 3.83 12.27 -1.54
C ALA A 119 4.57 11.70 -2.76
N ALA A 120 4.03 10.66 -3.41
CA ALA A 120 4.57 10.09 -4.64
C ALA A 120 4.28 10.94 -5.89
N GLY A 121 3.36 11.93 -5.81
CA GLY A 121 3.08 12.85 -6.91
C GLY A 121 1.68 12.73 -7.51
N TYR A 122 0.82 11.86 -6.97
CA TYR A 122 -0.58 11.76 -7.38
C TYR A 122 -1.41 12.84 -6.67
N ASP A 123 -1.89 13.80 -7.43
CA ASP A 123 -2.63 14.95 -6.87
C ASP A 123 -4.04 14.53 -6.41
N LEU A 124 -4.38 14.88 -5.17
CA LEU A 124 -5.65 14.56 -4.53
C LEU A 124 -6.37 15.80 -3.96
N ARG A 125 -5.90 17.02 -4.28
CA ARG A 125 -6.36 18.26 -3.62
C ARG A 125 -7.74 18.74 -4.05
N THR A 126 -8.23 18.30 -5.20
CA THR A 126 -9.53 18.68 -5.74
C THR A 126 -10.25 17.47 -6.31
N ALA A 127 -11.58 17.54 -6.46
CA ALA A 127 -12.36 16.48 -7.06
C ALA A 127 -11.85 16.09 -8.48
N GLU A 128 -11.45 17.08 -9.30
CA GLU A 128 -10.89 16.83 -10.63
C GLU A 128 -9.53 16.13 -10.57
N ALA A 129 -8.70 16.46 -9.58
CA ALA A 129 -7.42 15.81 -9.36
C ALA A 129 -7.63 14.36 -8.89
N CYS A 130 -8.57 14.14 -7.97
CA CYS A 130 -8.99 12.80 -7.54
C CYS A 130 -9.48 11.96 -8.72
N ASP A 131 -10.35 12.50 -9.59
CA ASP A 131 -10.84 11.82 -10.77
C ASP A 131 -9.68 11.34 -11.67
N LYS A 132 -8.69 12.20 -11.91
CA LYS A 132 -7.51 11.86 -12.73
C LYS A 132 -6.66 10.77 -12.07
N THR A 133 -6.36 10.94 -10.78
CA THR A 133 -5.55 9.97 -10.02
C THR A 133 -6.23 8.61 -9.96
N PHE A 134 -7.52 8.55 -9.63
CA PHE A 134 -8.23 7.28 -9.57
C PHE A 134 -8.54 6.69 -10.94
N ALA A 135 -8.70 7.49 -11.99
CA ALA A 135 -8.76 6.98 -13.36
C ALA A 135 -7.43 6.37 -13.79
N GLU A 136 -6.30 6.93 -13.36
CA GLU A 136 -4.99 6.33 -13.59
C GLU A 136 -4.80 5.02 -12.81
N LEU A 137 -5.22 4.98 -11.54
CA LEU A 137 -5.24 3.73 -10.75
C LEU A 137 -6.04 2.63 -11.46
N GLU A 138 -7.26 2.95 -11.95
CA GLU A 138 -8.07 1.98 -12.71
C GLU A 138 -7.37 1.51 -13.97
N ARG A 139 -6.79 2.43 -14.73
CA ARG A 139 -6.10 2.11 -15.98
C ARG A 139 -4.86 1.23 -15.79
N VAL A 140 -4.08 1.47 -14.72
CA VAL A 140 -2.78 0.81 -14.49
C VAL A 140 -2.91 -0.44 -13.65
N VAL A 141 -3.72 -0.39 -12.59
CA VAL A 141 -3.86 -1.47 -11.59
C VAL A 141 -5.22 -2.17 -11.71
N GLY A 142 -6.29 -1.40 -11.83
CA GLY A 142 -7.67 -1.86 -11.82
C GLY A 142 -8.30 -1.90 -10.42
N PHE A 143 -9.50 -1.34 -10.27
CA PHE A 143 -10.23 -1.34 -8.98
C PHE A 143 -10.57 -2.75 -8.47
N GLY A 144 -10.61 -3.76 -9.34
CA GLY A 144 -10.79 -5.14 -8.91
C GLY A 144 -9.73 -5.64 -7.92
N TYR A 145 -8.54 -5.03 -7.96
CA TYR A 145 -7.44 -5.33 -7.04
C TYR A 145 -7.43 -4.45 -5.79
N LEU A 146 -8.23 -3.39 -5.71
CA LEU A 146 -8.30 -2.54 -4.52
C LEU A 146 -8.96 -3.30 -3.37
N LYS A 147 -8.25 -3.49 -2.27
CA LYS A 147 -8.68 -4.30 -1.12
C LYS A 147 -8.74 -3.51 0.18
N GLY A 148 -8.30 -2.27 0.18
CA GLY A 148 -8.35 -1.36 1.30
C GLY A 148 -7.80 0.01 0.93
N MET A 149 -8.05 0.98 1.79
CA MET A 149 -7.39 2.29 1.73
C MET A 149 -6.99 2.73 3.13
N HIS A 150 -5.86 3.42 3.21
CA HIS A 150 -5.52 4.25 4.36
C HIS A 150 -5.84 5.71 4.04
N LEU A 151 -6.68 6.31 4.86
CA LEU A 151 -7.10 7.69 4.70
C LEU A 151 -6.28 8.57 5.63
N ASN A 152 -5.22 9.16 5.08
CA ASN A 152 -4.29 10.00 5.81
C ASN A 152 -4.06 11.30 5.04
N ASP A 153 -4.13 12.45 5.72
CA ASP A 153 -3.69 13.70 5.09
C ASP A 153 -2.16 13.81 5.15
N ALA A 154 -1.56 14.59 4.27
CA ALA A 154 -0.12 14.71 4.11
C ALA A 154 0.41 16.01 4.72
N MET A 155 1.39 15.90 5.61
CA MET A 155 2.07 17.07 6.17
C MET A 155 2.97 17.77 5.12
N LYS A 156 3.40 17.07 4.10
CA LYS A 156 4.36 17.57 3.09
C LYS A 156 3.67 17.79 1.75
N ILE A 157 4.32 18.60 0.92
CA ILE A 157 3.81 18.98 -0.39
C ILE A 157 3.75 17.81 -1.36
N LEU A 158 2.94 17.94 -2.40
CA LEU A 158 2.82 17.00 -3.52
C LEU A 158 4.20 16.65 -4.11
N GLY A 159 4.47 15.37 -4.31
CA GLY A 159 5.71 14.87 -4.89
C GLY A 159 6.93 15.01 -3.98
N SER A 160 6.73 15.16 -2.68
CA SER A 160 7.82 15.34 -1.70
C SER A 160 8.64 14.08 -1.46
N HIS A 161 8.08 12.91 -1.74
CA HIS A 161 8.62 11.60 -1.34
C HIS A 161 8.90 11.48 0.16
N VAL A 162 8.09 12.15 0.99
CA VAL A 162 8.22 12.11 2.45
C VAL A 162 6.91 11.62 3.06
N ASP A 163 7.01 10.49 3.72
CA ASP A 163 5.93 9.89 4.47
C ASP A 163 5.78 10.58 5.83
N ARG A 164 4.75 11.41 5.96
CA ARG A 164 4.36 12.08 7.22
C ARG A 164 2.86 12.36 7.20
N HIS A 165 2.14 11.57 7.95
CA HIS A 165 0.70 11.70 8.15
C HIS A 165 0.36 12.92 9.03
N THR A 166 -0.84 13.45 8.84
CA THR A 166 -1.47 14.48 9.69
C THR A 166 -2.99 14.22 9.70
N PRO A 167 -3.74 14.75 10.69
CA PRO A 167 -5.19 14.60 10.74
C PRO A 167 -5.89 15.05 9.46
N LEU A 168 -7.03 14.42 9.16
CA LEU A 168 -7.79 14.70 7.95
C LEU A 168 -8.17 16.18 7.83
N GLY A 169 -7.86 16.78 6.71
CA GLY A 169 -8.18 18.18 6.41
C GLY A 169 -7.18 19.20 6.99
N GLU A 170 -6.16 18.78 7.73
CA GLU A 170 -5.14 19.65 8.31
C GLU A 170 -3.82 19.65 7.53
N GLY A 171 -3.73 18.82 6.50
CA GLY A 171 -2.56 18.68 5.64
C GLY A 171 -2.68 19.37 4.29
N MET A 172 -1.82 18.94 3.40
CA MET A 172 -1.69 19.50 2.05
C MET A 172 -2.64 18.89 1.03
N ILE A 173 -3.31 17.76 1.37
CA ILE A 173 -4.37 17.17 0.56
C ILE A 173 -5.68 17.92 0.79
N GLY A 174 -6.05 18.11 2.06
CA GLY A 174 -7.28 18.77 2.47
C GLY A 174 -8.52 17.87 2.41
N MET A 175 -9.64 18.34 2.98
CA MET A 175 -10.85 17.54 3.22
C MET A 175 -11.58 17.12 1.92
N GLU A 176 -11.32 17.75 0.79
CA GLU A 176 -12.08 17.47 -0.44
C GLU A 176 -11.83 16.06 -0.97
N CYS A 177 -10.59 15.55 -0.88
CA CYS A 177 -10.27 14.17 -1.22
C CYS A 177 -11.12 13.16 -0.44
N PHE A 178 -11.19 13.33 0.87
CA PHE A 178 -11.89 12.40 1.75
C PHE A 178 -13.39 12.41 1.50
N ARG A 179 -13.99 13.60 1.26
CA ARG A 179 -15.38 13.72 0.82
C ARG A 179 -15.64 13.06 -0.53
N TYR A 180 -14.70 13.21 -1.46
CA TYR A 180 -14.76 12.57 -2.77
C TYR A 180 -14.78 11.05 -2.63
N ILE A 181 -13.86 10.47 -1.86
CA ILE A 181 -13.79 9.02 -1.62
C ILE A 181 -15.07 8.50 -0.98
N MET A 182 -15.61 9.20 0.04
CA MET A 182 -16.84 8.82 0.74
C MET A 182 -18.12 8.91 -0.10
N GLN A 183 -18.07 9.59 -1.24
CA GLN A 183 -19.22 9.76 -2.15
C GLN A 183 -19.14 8.94 -3.42
N ASP A 184 -18.03 8.28 -3.66
CA ASP A 184 -17.76 7.51 -4.87
C ASP A 184 -17.98 6.01 -4.63
N ALA A 185 -18.99 5.43 -5.29
CA ALA A 185 -19.38 4.04 -5.16
C ALA A 185 -18.25 3.03 -5.51
N ARG A 186 -17.17 3.47 -6.19
CA ARG A 186 -16.00 2.62 -6.44
C ARG A 186 -15.30 2.17 -5.15
N PHE A 187 -15.48 2.91 -4.07
CA PHE A 187 -14.88 2.62 -2.76
C PHE A 187 -15.85 1.92 -1.79
N ASP A 188 -17.08 1.63 -2.22
CA ASP A 188 -18.04 0.95 -1.36
C ASP A 188 -17.58 -0.48 -1.00
N GLY A 189 -17.74 -0.83 0.27
CA GLY A 189 -17.48 -2.18 0.77
C GLY A 189 -16.01 -2.57 0.94
N ILE A 190 -15.07 -1.63 0.76
CA ILE A 190 -13.66 -1.84 1.12
C ILE A 190 -13.34 -1.19 2.47
N PRO A 191 -12.38 -1.73 3.26
CA PRO A 191 -11.93 -1.10 4.48
C PRO A 191 -11.29 0.26 4.21
N LEU A 192 -11.73 1.30 4.91
CA LEU A 192 -11.13 2.63 4.96
C LEU A 192 -10.59 2.84 6.37
N ILE A 193 -9.30 3.04 6.51
CA ILE A 193 -8.59 3.00 7.81
C ILE A 193 -7.84 4.32 8.01
N LEU A 194 -7.92 4.86 9.23
CA LEU A 194 -7.13 6.01 9.66
C LEU A 194 -5.83 5.53 10.30
N GLU A 195 -4.73 6.17 9.95
CA GLU A 195 -3.42 6.02 10.60
C GLU A 195 -2.85 7.39 10.97
N THR A 196 -3.76 8.31 11.24
CA THR A 196 -3.42 9.67 11.66
C THR A 196 -2.77 9.68 13.06
N PRO A 197 -1.84 10.62 13.34
CA PRO A 197 -0.95 10.52 14.50
C PRO A 197 -1.62 10.76 15.86
N ASP A 198 -2.84 11.30 15.91
CA ASP A 198 -3.54 11.62 17.15
C ASP A 198 -4.78 10.73 17.34
N GLU A 199 -4.59 9.60 18.03
CA GLU A 199 -5.65 8.63 18.32
C GLU A 199 -6.84 9.22 19.08
N GLN A 200 -6.63 10.28 19.87
CA GLN A 200 -7.71 10.92 20.61
C GLN A 200 -8.68 11.67 19.69
N ARG A 201 -8.25 12.00 18.49
CA ARG A 201 -9.03 12.71 17.49
C ARG A 201 -9.75 11.80 16.50
N TRP A 202 -9.44 10.52 16.45
CA TRP A 202 -10.08 9.59 15.51
C TRP A 202 -11.63 9.63 15.54
N PRO A 203 -12.31 9.78 16.72
CA PRO A 203 -13.77 9.94 16.74
C PRO A 203 -14.30 11.21 16.04
N GLU A 204 -13.45 12.23 15.86
CA GLU A 204 -13.78 13.47 15.16
C GLU A 204 -13.49 13.37 13.66
N GLU A 205 -12.61 12.43 13.26
CA GLU A 205 -12.20 12.22 11.87
C GLU A 205 -13.08 11.18 11.14
N ILE A 206 -13.89 10.41 11.86
CA ILE A 206 -14.84 9.43 11.35
C ILE A 206 -16.25 10.09 11.23
#